data_d15fbd550ad4cd0887c24951fb528afe
#
_entry.id   d15fbd550ad4cd0887c24951fb528afe
#
_cell.length_a   1.000
_cell.length_b   1.000
_cell.length_c   1.000
_cell.angle_alpha   90.00
_cell.angle_beta   90.00
_cell.angle_gamma   90.00
#
_symmetry.space_group_name_H-M   'P 1'
#
loop_
_entity.id
_entity.type
_entity.pdbx_description
1 polymer ?
#
loop_
_entity_poly.entity_id
_entity_poly.type
_entity_poly.pdbx_seq_one_letter_code
_entity_poly.pdbx_strand_id
1 'polypeptide(L)'
;DALIPGKALIEMKSAGKDLDKAEEQALDYIHDLADVETPRLLIISDFRRIRIVDLDSEMATDGSGDAGRTEFQVAQLPDHVDDLKFLAGYGMVRVGSREQEEASIRAARVMADLYEALDGSGYSDHEASIFLIRTLFCLYGDDAGLWERDLFTEFLETRTHEDGSDLGAQLALLYQTLNTHVERRQSTLDEMIARFPYVNGGIFAEPLSIPSFSSTMRNELMRACAFDW
;
A
#
# COMPACT_ATOMS: atom_id res chain seq x y z
N ASP A 1 -4.28 1.25 30.73
CA ASP A 1 -4.87 1.07 29.41
C ASP A 1 -4.61 2.33 28.59
N ALA A 2 -4.37 2.20 27.30
CA ALA A 2 -4.09 3.30 26.39
C ALA A 2 -4.64 3.02 25.00
N LEU A 3 -5.27 4.04 24.38
CA LEU A 3 -5.69 4.00 22.99
C LEU A 3 -4.76 4.89 22.16
N ILE A 4 -4.23 4.33 21.09
CA ILE A 4 -3.54 5.05 20.02
C ILE A 4 -4.49 5.00 18.81
N PRO A 5 -5.25 6.07 18.53
CA PRO A 5 -6.30 6.04 17.51
C PRO A 5 -5.82 5.53 16.16
N GLY A 6 -6.60 4.63 15.55
CA GLY A 6 -6.30 3.99 14.27
C GLY A 6 -5.08 3.05 14.28
N LYS A 7 -4.42 2.85 15.44
CA LYS A 7 -3.19 2.03 15.51
C LYS A 7 -3.29 0.89 16.50
N ALA A 8 -3.46 1.19 17.79
CA ALA A 8 -3.45 0.15 18.82
C ALA A 8 -4.28 0.52 20.04
N LEU A 9 -4.93 -0.49 20.63
CA LEU A 9 -5.44 -0.47 22.00
C LEU A 9 -4.51 -1.32 22.88
N ILE A 10 -4.08 -0.77 24.00
CA ILE A 10 -3.23 -1.45 24.99
C ILE A 10 -4.04 -1.67 26.25
N GLU A 11 -4.27 -2.93 26.60
CA GLU A 11 -5.01 -3.34 27.81
C GLU A 11 -4.05 -4.02 28.79
N MET A 12 -3.99 -3.48 30.00
CA MET A 12 -3.08 -3.97 31.05
C MET A 12 -3.87 -4.62 32.18
N LYS A 13 -3.49 -5.83 32.55
CA LYS A 13 -4.12 -6.59 33.67
C LYS A 13 -3.09 -6.94 34.74
N SER A 14 -3.57 -7.21 35.93
CA SER A 14 -2.71 -7.71 37.00
C SER A 14 -2.16 -9.09 36.68
N ALA A 15 -0.96 -9.39 37.17
CA ALA A 15 -0.24 -10.63 36.87
C ALA A 15 -1.08 -11.89 37.12
N GLY A 16 -1.10 -12.78 36.14
CA GLY A 16 -1.82 -14.06 36.19
C GLY A 16 -3.32 -13.96 35.90
N LYS A 17 -3.81 -12.83 35.43
CA LYS A 17 -5.17 -12.70 34.95
C LYS A 17 -5.36 -13.38 33.60
N ASP A 18 -6.61 -13.74 33.34
CA ASP A 18 -7.06 -14.37 32.12
C ASP A 18 -7.00 -13.35 30.96
N LEU A 19 -6.13 -13.63 29.95
CA LEU A 19 -5.97 -12.77 28.80
C LEU A 19 -7.14 -12.89 27.81
N ASP A 20 -7.85 -14.03 27.78
CA ASP A 20 -9.00 -14.21 26.89
C ASP A 20 -10.15 -13.29 27.32
N LYS A 21 -10.41 -13.19 28.62
CA LYS A 21 -11.41 -12.26 29.17
C LYS A 21 -11.00 -10.79 28.97
N ALA A 22 -9.71 -10.50 29.02
CA ALA A 22 -9.20 -9.17 28.76
C ALA A 22 -9.38 -8.78 27.29
N GLU A 23 -9.20 -9.74 26.39
CA GLU A 23 -9.44 -9.59 24.96
C GLU A 23 -10.92 -9.31 24.65
N GLU A 24 -11.83 -10.11 25.19
CA GLU A 24 -13.28 -9.89 25.06
C GLU A 24 -13.68 -8.47 25.50
N GLN A 25 -13.20 -8.02 26.67
CA GLN A 25 -13.49 -6.68 27.16
C GLN A 25 -12.93 -5.57 26.28
N ALA A 26 -11.74 -5.77 25.72
CA ALA A 26 -11.13 -4.81 24.83
C ALA A 26 -11.87 -4.75 23.48
N LEU A 27 -12.33 -5.89 22.95
CA LEU A 27 -13.13 -5.94 21.73
C LEU A 27 -14.49 -5.26 21.92
N ASP A 28 -15.16 -5.46 23.05
CA ASP A 28 -16.40 -4.75 23.38
C ASP A 28 -16.19 -3.22 23.39
N TYR A 29 -15.07 -2.76 23.97
CA TYR A 29 -14.73 -1.35 23.95
C TYR A 29 -14.47 -0.81 22.54
N ILE A 30 -13.78 -1.58 21.70
CA ILE A 30 -13.49 -1.20 20.31
C ILE A 30 -14.77 -1.05 19.49
N HIS A 31 -15.79 -1.87 19.76
CA HIS A 31 -17.09 -1.78 19.08
C HIS A 31 -17.82 -0.45 19.29
N ASP A 32 -17.53 0.23 20.37
CA ASP A 32 -18.13 1.54 20.69
C ASP A 32 -17.33 2.74 20.14
N LEU A 33 -16.17 2.50 19.49
CA LEU A 33 -15.35 3.54 18.90
C LEU A 33 -15.85 3.97 17.52
N ALA A 34 -15.54 5.22 17.14
CA ALA A 34 -15.73 5.67 15.77
C ALA A 34 -14.74 4.98 14.82
N ASP A 35 -15.13 4.73 13.55
CA ASP A 35 -14.31 4.03 12.56
C ASP A 35 -12.87 4.59 12.45
N VAL A 36 -12.71 5.92 12.53
CA VAL A 36 -11.39 6.59 12.45
C VAL A 36 -10.51 6.36 13.70
N GLU A 37 -11.09 5.92 14.80
CA GLU A 37 -10.40 5.64 16.07
C GLU A 37 -10.16 4.16 16.26
N THR A 38 -10.85 3.30 15.49
CA THR A 38 -10.75 1.84 15.58
C THR A 38 -9.29 1.40 15.42
N PRO A 39 -8.71 0.77 16.45
CA PRO A 39 -7.32 0.34 16.39
C PRO A 39 -7.18 -0.89 15.50
N ARG A 40 -6.06 -1.00 14.84
CA ARG A 40 -5.71 -2.21 14.08
C ARG A 40 -5.16 -3.32 14.98
N LEU A 41 -4.40 -2.94 15.99
CA LEU A 41 -3.76 -3.90 16.90
C LEU A 41 -4.36 -3.81 18.29
N LEU A 42 -4.55 -4.95 18.91
CA LEU A 42 -4.87 -5.07 20.31
C LEU A 42 -3.68 -5.70 21.03
N ILE A 43 -3.14 -5.01 22.05
CA ILE A 43 -2.04 -5.48 22.88
C ILE A 43 -2.57 -5.70 24.29
N ILE A 44 -2.45 -6.92 24.80
CA ILE A 44 -2.90 -7.29 26.14
C ILE A 44 -1.70 -7.78 26.93
N SER A 45 -1.53 -7.32 28.15
CA SER A 45 -0.45 -7.81 29.03
C SER A 45 -0.90 -7.96 30.47
N ASP A 46 -0.43 -9.05 31.09
CA ASP A 46 -0.52 -9.29 32.54
C ASP A 46 0.83 -9.10 33.25
N PHE A 47 1.79 -8.37 32.65
CA PHE A 47 3.16 -8.18 33.09
C PHE A 47 4.04 -9.44 33.12
N ARG A 48 3.49 -10.60 32.76
CA ARG A 48 4.22 -11.85 32.55
C ARG A 48 4.21 -12.29 31.12
N ARG A 49 3.06 -12.08 30.46
CA ARG A 49 2.83 -12.40 29.04
C ARG A 49 2.37 -11.16 28.32
N ILE A 50 2.63 -11.12 27.04
CA ILE A 50 2.12 -10.14 26.10
C ILE A 50 1.41 -10.92 25.01
N ARG A 51 0.20 -10.51 24.68
CA ARG A 51 -0.56 -10.98 23.52
C ARG A 51 -0.76 -9.79 22.58
N ILE A 52 -0.45 -10.00 21.31
CA ILE A 52 -0.71 -9.06 20.22
C ILE A 52 -1.73 -9.71 19.29
N VAL A 53 -2.80 -8.99 19.00
CA VAL A 53 -3.88 -9.43 18.09
C VAL A 53 -3.95 -8.41 16.95
N ASP A 54 -3.80 -8.87 15.71
CA ASP A 54 -4.04 -8.05 14.51
C ASP A 54 -5.50 -8.23 14.08
N LEU A 55 -6.32 -7.21 14.36
CA LEU A 55 -7.76 -7.24 14.11
C LEU A 55 -8.13 -7.30 12.64
N ASP A 56 -7.27 -6.78 11.75
CA ASP A 56 -7.46 -6.89 10.30
C ASP A 56 -7.31 -8.35 9.83
N SER A 57 -6.42 -9.11 10.46
CA SER A 57 -6.20 -10.52 10.13
C SER A 57 -7.31 -11.43 10.66
N GLU A 58 -7.94 -11.11 11.78
CA GLU A 58 -9.08 -11.87 12.32
C GLU A 58 -10.34 -11.73 11.45
N MET A 59 -10.57 -10.57 10.84
CA MET A 59 -11.69 -10.36 9.93
C MET A 59 -11.53 -11.11 8.60
N ALA A 60 -10.31 -11.51 8.25
CA ALA A 60 -10.00 -12.18 6.98
C ALA A 60 -10.08 -13.72 7.05
N THR A 61 -10.27 -14.33 8.22
CA THR A 61 -10.22 -15.78 8.38
C THR A 61 -11.57 -16.44 8.67
N ASP A 62 -11.76 -17.62 8.10
CA ASP A 62 -12.93 -18.51 8.17
C ASP A 62 -13.21 -19.17 9.53
N GLY A 63 -12.87 -18.51 10.63
CA GLY A 63 -13.24 -18.98 11.98
C GLY A 63 -12.28 -19.95 12.67
N SER A 64 -11.03 -20.11 12.20
CA SER A 64 -10.04 -20.98 12.88
C SER A 64 -9.30 -20.34 14.06
N GLY A 65 -9.67 -19.14 14.49
CA GLY A 65 -9.38 -18.57 15.82
C GLY A 65 -7.92 -18.22 16.16
N ASP A 66 -6.94 -18.52 15.32
CA ASP A 66 -5.52 -18.39 15.65
C ASP A 66 -4.73 -17.49 14.67
N ALA A 67 -5.35 -17.04 13.59
CA ALA A 67 -4.72 -16.14 12.63
C ALA A 67 -4.64 -14.71 13.18
N GLY A 68 -3.43 -14.15 13.19
CA GLY A 68 -3.19 -12.80 13.66
C GLY A 68 -2.93 -12.66 15.16
N ARG A 69 -2.86 -13.78 15.92
CA ARG A 69 -2.52 -13.76 17.35
C ARG A 69 -1.09 -14.21 17.59
N THR A 70 -0.35 -13.45 18.39
CA THR A 70 0.96 -13.82 18.91
C THR A 70 0.98 -13.64 20.41
N GLU A 71 1.32 -14.69 21.17
CA GLU A 71 1.47 -14.64 22.63
C GLU A 71 2.89 -15.09 23.03
N PHE A 72 3.55 -14.31 23.87
CA PHE A 72 4.91 -14.61 24.36
C PHE A 72 5.11 -14.09 25.78
N GLN A 73 6.12 -14.61 26.47
CA GLN A 73 6.48 -14.14 27.80
C GLN A 73 7.25 -12.80 27.70
N VAL A 74 7.07 -11.91 28.67
CA VAL A 74 7.79 -10.61 28.72
C VAL A 74 9.32 -10.79 28.63
N ALA A 75 9.86 -11.92 29.13
CA ALA A 75 11.28 -12.23 28.98
C ALA A 75 11.75 -12.44 27.54
N GLN A 76 10.83 -12.77 26.63
CA GLN A 76 11.08 -12.96 25.19
C GLN A 76 10.86 -11.66 24.39
N LEU A 77 10.52 -10.55 25.04
CA LEU A 77 10.28 -9.27 24.40
C LEU A 77 11.45 -8.83 23.45
N PRO A 78 12.72 -9.08 23.75
CA PRO A 78 13.79 -8.74 22.80
C PRO A 78 13.69 -9.44 21.45
N ASP A 79 13.09 -10.64 21.39
CA ASP A 79 12.90 -11.41 20.17
C ASP A 79 11.67 -10.94 19.37
N HIS A 80 10.78 -10.16 20.01
CA HIS A 80 9.52 -9.64 19.48
C HIS A 80 9.51 -8.10 19.33
N VAL A 81 10.67 -7.46 19.36
CA VAL A 81 10.76 -5.98 19.19
C VAL A 81 10.18 -5.53 17.86
N ASP A 82 10.33 -6.34 16.81
CA ASP A 82 9.83 -6.04 15.47
C ASP A 82 8.30 -5.94 15.42
N ASP A 83 7.59 -6.74 16.20
CA ASP A 83 6.14 -6.74 16.31
C ASP A 83 5.61 -5.46 16.99
N LEU A 84 6.46 -4.74 17.71
CA LEU A 84 6.13 -3.53 18.46
C LEU A 84 6.75 -2.25 17.88
N LYS A 85 7.48 -2.30 16.77
CA LYS A 85 8.14 -1.15 16.14
C LYS A 85 7.19 0.01 15.82
N PHE A 86 5.92 -0.28 15.56
CA PHE A 86 4.91 0.73 15.28
C PHE A 86 4.69 1.69 16.47
N LEU A 87 4.92 1.25 17.71
CA LEU A 87 4.84 2.12 18.90
C LEU A 87 5.90 3.23 18.86
N ALA A 88 7.04 2.97 18.24
CA ALA A 88 8.13 3.94 18.04
C ALA A 88 7.96 4.79 16.76
N GLY A 89 6.81 4.69 16.07
CA GLY A 89 6.53 5.45 14.85
C GLY A 89 7.08 4.83 13.55
N TYR A 90 7.65 3.64 13.62
CA TYR A 90 7.99 2.87 12.42
C TYR A 90 6.72 2.24 11.84
N GLY A 91 6.66 2.09 10.51
CA GLY A 91 5.50 1.54 9.82
C GLY A 91 5.03 0.22 10.45
N MET A 92 3.72 -0.01 10.48
CA MET A 92 3.17 -1.24 11.04
C MET A 92 3.63 -2.42 10.20
N VAL A 93 4.44 -3.31 10.79
CA VAL A 93 4.69 -4.63 10.23
C VAL A 93 3.48 -5.49 10.60
N ARG A 94 2.84 -6.13 9.64
CA ARG A 94 1.77 -7.09 9.94
C ARG A 94 2.38 -8.25 10.75
N VAL A 95 1.79 -8.53 11.91
CA VAL A 95 2.14 -9.70 12.71
C VAL A 95 1.70 -10.94 11.94
N GLY A 96 2.67 -11.73 11.47
CA GLY A 96 2.38 -13.10 10.97
C GLY A 96 2.23 -13.30 9.47
N SER A 97 2.62 -12.39 8.56
CA SER A 97 2.40 -12.66 7.13
C SER A 97 3.66 -12.95 6.32
N ARG A 98 3.98 -14.24 6.18
CA ARG A 98 4.74 -14.76 5.02
C ARG A 98 4.14 -14.25 3.69
N GLU A 99 2.84 -14.10 3.63
CA GLU A 99 2.08 -13.61 2.49
C GLU A 99 2.47 -12.19 2.08
N GLN A 100 2.75 -11.30 3.04
CA GLN A 100 3.16 -9.93 2.76
C GLN A 100 4.61 -9.83 2.30
N GLU A 101 5.49 -10.64 2.85
CA GLU A 101 6.88 -10.74 2.38
C GLU A 101 6.90 -11.27 0.93
N GLU A 102 6.11 -12.30 0.65
CA GLU A 102 5.94 -12.84 -0.71
C GLU A 102 5.29 -11.83 -1.66
N ALA A 103 4.31 -11.04 -1.20
CA ALA A 103 3.71 -9.96 -1.98
C ALA A 103 4.73 -8.86 -2.29
N SER A 104 5.51 -8.41 -1.31
CA SER A 104 6.56 -7.41 -1.51
C SER A 104 7.65 -7.90 -2.47
N ILE A 105 8.04 -9.17 -2.40
CA ILE A 105 8.99 -9.78 -3.33
C ILE A 105 8.40 -9.83 -4.74
N ARG A 106 7.13 -10.18 -4.90
CA ARG A 106 6.45 -10.18 -6.21
C ARG A 106 6.37 -8.78 -6.80
N ALA A 107 5.97 -7.78 -5.99
CA ALA A 107 5.93 -6.38 -6.39
C ALA A 107 7.31 -5.89 -6.88
N ALA A 108 8.37 -6.18 -6.12
CA ALA A 108 9.74 -5.84 -6.49
C ALA A 108 10.17 -6.50 -7.82
N ARG A 109 9.76 -7.75 -8.07
CA ARG A 109 10.04 -8.45 -9.35
C ARG A 109 9.35 -7.78 -10.52
N VAL A 110 8.06 -7.45 -10.39
CA VAL A 110 7.30 -6.76 -11.45
C VAL A 110 7.97 -5.44 -11.81
N MET A 111 8.42 -4.67 -10.80
CA MET A 111 9.14 -3.41 -11.05
C MET A 111 10.53 -3.63 -11.67
N ALA A 112 11.23 -4.72 -11.31
CA ALA A 112 12.51 -5.09 -11.92
C ALA A 112 12.35 -5.49 -13.39
N ASP A 113 11.33 -6.28 -13.72
CA ASP A 113 11.03 -6.68 -15.10
C ASP A 113 10.74 -5.46 -15.99
N LEU A 114 10.00 -4.47 -15.45
CA LEU A 114 9.76 -3.21 -16.15
C LEU A 114 11.03 -2.37 -16.31
N TYR A 115 11.89 -2.32 -15.28
CA TYR A 115 13.18 -1.65 -15.34
C TYR A 115 14.08 -2.28 -16.42
N GLU A 116 14.23 -3.61 -16.44
CA GLU A 116 15.04 -4.33 -17.44
C GLU A 116 14.56 -4.05 -18.85
N ALA A 117 13.25 -3.98 -19.06
CA ALA A 117 12.68 -3.66 -20.38
C ALA A 117 13.01 -2.23 -20.81
N LEU A 118 13.07 -1.26 -19.88
CA LEU A 118 13.48 0.12 -20.15
C LEU A 118 14.98 0.24 -20.43
N ASP A 119 15.82 -0.37 -19.59
CA ASP A 119 17.28 -0.37 -19.73
C ASP A 119 17.69 -1.02 -21.07
N GLY A 120 17.10 -2.16 -21.42
CA GLY A 120 17.32 -2.83 -22.69
C GLY A 120 16.95 -2.00 -23.93
N SER A 121 16.14 -0.96 -23.79
CA SER A 121 15.80 -0.01 -24.85
C SER A 121 16.81 1.16 -24.99
N GLY A 122 17.80 1.26 -24.10
CA GLY A 122 18.78 2.33 -24.03
C GLY A 122 18.28 3.60 -23.32
N TYR A 123 17.26 3.46 -22.49
CA TYR A 123 16.74 4.52 -21.62
C TYR A 123 17.69 4.73 -20.45
N SER A 124 17.95 5.98 -20.06
CA SER A 124 18.94 6.25 -19.02
C SER A 124 18.45 5.81 -17.63
N ASP A 125 19.34 5.33 -16.75
CA ASP A 125 19.02 4.88 -15.39
C ASP A 125 18.27 5.94 -14.59
N HIS A 126 18.65 7.21 -14.73
CA HIS A 126 18.00 8.32 -14.04
C HIS A 126 16.56 8.49 -14.50
N GLU A 127 16.34 8.53 -15.80
CA GLU A 127 15.00 8.67 -16.40
C GLU A 127 14.13 7.44 -16.13
N ALA A 128 14.73 6.23 -16.18
CA ALA A 128 14.05 4.98 -15.83
C ALA A 128 13.58 5.01 -14.36
N SER A 129 14.43 5.48 -13.45
CA SER A 129 14.07 5.60 -12.04
C SER A 129 12.90 6.57 -11.82
N ILE A 130 12.90 7.73 -12.45
CA ILE A 130 11.80 8.71 -12.36
C ILE A 130 10.52 8.12 -12.95
N PHE A 131 10.62 7.46 -14.10
CA PHE A 131 9.49 6.80 -14.77
C PHE A 131 8.87 5.74 -13.86
N LEU A 132 9.69 4.86 -13.26
CA LEU A 132 9.25 3.80 -12.38
C LEU A 132 8.57 4.34 -11.11
N ILE A 133 9.12 5.41 -10.50
CA ILE A 133 8.52 6.07 -9.34
C ILE A 133 7.13 6.61 -9.68
N ARG A 134 6.97 7.24 -10.85
CA ARG A 134 5.67 7.76 -11.32
C ARG A 134 4.68 6.65 -11.62
N THR A 135 5.15 5.60 -12.26
CA THR A 135 4.36 4.40 -12.56
C THR A 135 3.88 3.74 -11.26
N LEU A 136 4.79 3.51 -10.31
CA LEU A 136 4.46 2.94 -9.00
C LEU A 136 3.44 3.80 -8.24
N PHE A 137 3.59 5.13 -8.31
CA PHE A 137 2.62 6.04 -7.72
C PHE A 137 1.23 5.89 -8.36
N CYS A 138 1.15 5.72 -9.69
CA CYS A 138 -0.12 5.53 -10.37
C CYS A 138 -0.76 4.18 -10.04
N LEU A 139 0.02 3.10 -9.98
CA LEU A 139 -0.44 1.76 -9.59
C LEU A 139 -0.97 1.76 -8.14
N TYR A 140 -0.17 2.31 -7.21
CA TYR A 140 -0.60 2.46 -5.82
C TYR A 140 -1.84 3.36 -5.68
N GLY A 141 -1.97 4.38 -6.52
CA GLY A 141 -3.10 5.30 -6.51
C GLY A 141 -4.42 4.63 -6.83
N ASP A 142 -4.42 3.64 -7.72
CA ASP A 142 -5.59 2.82 -8.05
C ASP A 142 -6.08 2.01 -6.82
N ASP A 143 -5.15 1.41 -6.06
CA ASP A 143 -5.48 0.56 -4.92
C ASP A 143 -5.73 1.36 -3.62
N ALA A 144 -4.96 2.43 -3.41
CA ALA A 144 -5.07 3.26 -2.22
C ALA A 144 -6.28 4.22 -2.24
N GLY A 145 -7.05 4.27 -3.33
CA GLY A 145 -8.20 5.14 -3.46
C GLY A 145 -7.85 6.63 -3.57
N LEU A 146 -6.69 6.98 -4.14
CA LEU A 146 -6.34 8.38 -4.43
C LEU A 146 -7.24 8.97 -5.53
N TRP A 147 -7.83 8.11 -6.33
CA TRP A 147 -8.86 8.36 -7.33
C TRP A 147 -9.80 7.17 -7.44
N GLU A 148 -10.66 7.14 -8.42
CA GLU A 148 -11.56 6.02 -8.68
C GLU A 148 -10.75 4.73 -8.96
N ARG A 149 -11.14 3.65 -8.30
CA ARG A 149 -10.44 2.36 -8.39
C ARG A 149 -10.29 1.91 -9.83
N ASP A 150 -9.15 1.35 -10.14
CA ASP A 150 -8.76 0.82 -11.47
C ASP A 150 -8.73 1.89 -12.60
N LEU A 151 -8.78 3.20 -12.26
CA LEU A 151 -8.79 4.26 -13.26
C LEU A 151 -7.53 4.31 -14.11
N PHE A 152 -6.36 4.07 -13.52
CA PHE A 152 -5.10 4.01 -14.25
C PHE A 152 -5.02 2.77 -15.15
N THR A 153 -5.51 1.64 -14.64
CA THR A 153 -5.62 0.39 -15.41
C THR A 153 -6.58 0.58 -16.60
N GLU A 154 -7.77 1.12 -16.39
CA GLU A 154 -8.76 1.43 -17.44
C GLU A 154 -8.19 2.39 -18.48
N PHE A 155 -7.44 3.40 -18.03
CA PHE A 155 -6.76 4.35 -18.92
C PHE A 155 -5.77 3.64 -19.84
N LEU A 156 -4.91 2.78 -19.31
CA LEU A 156 -3.94 2.03 -20.12
C LEU A 156 -4.62 1.07 -21.11
N GLU A 157 -5.68 0.39 -20.68
CA GLU A 157 -6.43 -0.54 -21.53
C GLU A 157 -7.14 0.16 -22.68
N THR A 158 -7.76 1.30 -22.41
CA THR A 158 -8.68 1.93 -23.36
C THR A 158 -8.08 3.09 -24.15
N ARG A 159 -6.96 3.66 -23.69
CA ARG A 159 -6.29 4.83 -24.28
C ARG A 159 -4.92 4.54 -24.88
N THR A 160 -4.47 3.27 -24.85
CA THR A 160 -3.19 2.88 -25.45
C THR A 160 -3.33 1.70 -26.40
N HIS A 161 -2.57 1.70 -27.48
CA HIS A 161 -2.53 0.61 -28.44
C HIS A 161 -1.73 -0.60 -27.89
N GLU A 162 -2.14 -1.79 -28.28
CA GLU A 162 -1.50 -3.05 -27.82
C GLU A 162 -0.02 -3.14 -28.20
N ASP A 163 0.39 -2.47 -29.29
CA ASP A 163 1.77 -2.44 -29.74
C ASP A 163 2.67 -1.44 -28.94
N GLY A 164 2.06 -0.67 -28.05
CA GLY A 164 2.75 0.32 -27.21
C GLY A 164 3.17 1.60 -27.91
N SER A 165 2.86 1.77 -29.20
CA SER A 165 3.35 2.87 -30.03
C SER A 165 2.95 4.26 -29.53
N ASP A 166 1.81 4.39 -28.88
CA ASP A 166 1.27 5.65 -28.34
C ASP A 166 1.38 5.76 -26.81
N LEU A 167 1.78 4.69 -26.13
CA LEU A 167 1.83 4.62 -24.66
C LEU A 167 2.63 5.76 -24.04
N GLY A 168 3.79 6.08 -24.63
CA GLY A 168 4.62 7.20 -24.15
C GLY A 168 3.90 8.53 -24.19
N ALA A 169 3.22 8.84 -25.29
CA ALA A 169 2.46 10.08 -25.45
C ALA A 169 1.29 10.17 -24.46
N GLN A 170 0.59 9.07 -24.24
CA GLN A 170 -0.53 8.99 -23.30
C GLN A 170 -0.05 9.16 -21.85
N LEU A 171 1.03 8.51 -21.44
CA LEU A 171 1.63 8.69 -20.11
C LEU A 171 2.16 10.11 -19.90
N ALA A 172 2.77 10.74 -20.92
CA ALA A 172 3.19 12.13 -20.83
C ALA A 172 2.02 13.07 -20.53
N LEU A 173 0.90 12.89 -21.24
CA LEU A 173 -0.31 13.66 -21.04
C LEU A 173 -0.91 13.43 -19.63
N LEU A 174 -0.94 12.19 -19.17
CA LEU A 174 -1.37 11.85 -17.80
C LEU A 174 -0.50 12.53 -16.74
N TYR A 175 0.84 12.40 -16.84
CA TYR A 175 1.77 13.01 -15.88
C TYR A 175 1.66 14.54 -15.86
N GLN A 176 1.49 15.16 -17.03
CA GLN A 176 1.22 16.59 -17.11
C GLN A 176 -0.10 16.95 -16.43
N THR A 177 -1.13 16.13 -16.57
CA THR A 177 -2.44 16.35 -15.95
C THR A 177 -2.35 16.23 -14.45
N LEU A 178 -1.66 15.20 -13.93
CA LEU A 178 -1.40 15.02 -12.50
C LEU A 178 -0.62 16.20 -11.89
N ASN A 179 0.24 16.85 -12.67
CA ASN A 179 1.00 18.05 -12.26
C ASN A 179 0.24 19.36 -12.48
N THR A 180 -0.96 19.33 -13.03
CA THR A 180 -1.71 20.55 -13.39
C THR A 180 -2.96 20.70 -12.54
N HIS A 181 -3.06 21.82 -11.82
CA HIS A 181 -4.27 22.18 -11.07
C HIS A 181 -5.52 22.10 -11.96
N VAL A 182 -6.62 21.57 -11.45
CA VAL A 182 -7.86 21.34 -12.20
C VAL A 182 -8.32 22.61 -12.92
N GLU A 183 -8.25 23.75 -12.25
CA GLU A 183 -8.65 25.06 -12.80
C GLU A 183 -7.79 25.56 -13.98
N ARG A 184 -6.61 24.98 -14.17
CA ARG A 184 -5.67 25.35 -15.25
C ARG A 184 -5.66 24.37 -16.41
N ARG A 185 -6.46 23.29 -16.32
CA ARG A 185 -6.54 22.28 -17.38
C ARG A 185 -7.31 22.81 -18.58
N GLN A 186 -6.92 22.34 -19.76
CA GLN A 186 -7.62 22.66 -20.99
C GLN A 186 -9.00 22.02 -21.01
N SER A 187 -10.03 22.73 -21.48
CA SER A 187 -11.41 22.22 -21.58
C SER A 187 -11.57 21.10 -22.61
N THR A 188 -10.58 20.91 -23.49
CA THR A 188 -10.54 19.85 -24.51
C THR A 188 -9.79 18.61 -24.06
N LEU A 189 -9.38 18.55 -22.78
CA LEU A 189 -8.73 17.36 -22.22
C LEU A 189 -9.69 16.16 -22.31
N ASP A 190 -9.13 14.98 -22.63
CA ASP A 190 -9.90 13.73 -22.63
C ASP A 190 -10.60 13.53 -21.28
N GLU A 191 -11.86 13.11 -21.33
CA GLU A 191 -12.73 12.99 -20.13
C GLU A 191 -12.17 12.00 -19.12
N MET A 192 -11.54 10.91 -19.55
CA MET A 192 -10.94 9.93 -18.65
C MET A 192 -9.71 10.50 -17.94
N ILE A 193 -8.83 11.16 -18.69
CA ILE A 193 -7.64 11.81 -18.11
C ILE A 193 -8.05 12.94 -17.15
N ALA A 194 -9.14 13.64 -17.43
CA ALA A 194 -9.67 14.70 -16.57
C ALA A 194 -10.16 14.20 -15.20
N ARG A 195 -10.50 12.90 -15.05
CA ARG A 195 -10.91 12.28 -13.77
C ARG A 195 -9.76 12.17 -12.77
N PHE A 196 -8.51 12.14 -13.22
CA PHE A 196 -7.38 12.10 -12.31
C PHE A 196 -7.23 13.41 -11.51
N PRO A 197 -6.95 13.37 -10.21
CA PRO A 197 -6.77 14.56 -9.39
C PRO A 197 -5.47 15.31 -9.71
N TYR A 198 -5.34 16.52 -9.19
CA TYR A 198 -4.03 17.18 -9.10
C TYR A 198 -3.22 16.59 -7.95
N VAL A 199 -2.00 16.17 -8.23
CA VAL A 199 -1.07 15.63 -7.24
C VAL A 199 -0.11 16.73 -6.80
N ASN A 200 -0.30 17.22 -5.58
CA ASN A 200 0.58 18.22 -4.99
C ASN A 200 1.85 17.55 -4.45
N GLY A 201 2.97 17.81 -5.10
CA GLY A 201 4.27 17.25 -4.72
C GLY A 201 5.22 17.22 -5.92
N GLY A 202 6.52 17.14 -5.71
CA GLY A 202 7.53 17.21 -6.77
C GLY A 202 7.56 16.02 -7.75
N ILE A 203 6.78 14.98 -7.52
CA ILE A 203 6.86 13.68 -8.23
C ILE A 203 6.72 13.83 -9.77
N PHE A 204 5.78 14.68 -10.20
CA PHE A 204 5.49 14.92 -11.62
C PHE A 204 6.07 16.24 -12.15
N ALA A 205 6.80 17.01 -11.32
CA ALA A 205 7.26 18.36 -11.70
C ALA A 205 8.48 18.34 -12.62
N GLU A 206 9.37 17.36 -12.46
CA GLU A 206 10.58 17.25 -13.29
C GLU A 206 10.21 16.84 -14.72
N PRO A 207 10.76 17.53 -15.76
CA PRO A 207 10.64 17.07 -17.13
C PRO A 207 11.21 15.66 -17.29
N LEU A 208 10.49 14.79 -17.96
CA LEU A 208 10.89 13.42 -18.24
C LEU A 208 10.84 13.20 -19.75
N SER A 209 11.94 12.75 -20.33
CA SER A 209 11.93 12.21 -21.69
C SER A 209 11.10 10.91 -21.66
N ILE A 210 10.05 10.88 -22.44
CA ILE A 210 9.19 9.72 -22.48
C ILE A 210 9.80 8.66 -23.39
N PRO A 211 9.98 7.41 -22.94
CA PRO A 211 10.54 6.35 -23.76
C PRO A 211 9.61 5.97 -24.92
N SER A 212 10.18 5.44 -25.99
CA SER A 212 9.40 4.73 -27.00
C SER A 212 9.11 3.33 -26.48
N PHE A 213 7.85 3.01 -26.32
CA PHE A 213 7.43 1.72 -25.80
C PHE A 213 7.30 0.68 -26.91
N SER A 214 7.68 -0.55 -26.59
CA SER A 214 7.36 -1.74 -27.37
C SER A 214 6.12 -2.45 -26.78
N SER A 215 5.56 -3.38 -27.53
CA SER A 215 4.50 -4.26 -27.02
C SER A 215 4.93 -5.04 -25.76
N THR A 216 6.21 -5.45 -25.68
CA THR A 216 6.75 -6.13 -24.49
C THR A 216 6.70 -5.20 -23.27
N MET A 217 7.19 -3.97 -23.37
CA MET A 217 7.18 -2.99 -22.28
C MET A 217 5.75 -2.67 -21.82
N ARG A 218 4.81 -2.52 -22.78
CA ARG A 218 3.40 -2.33 -22.45
C ARG A 218 2.83 -3.53 -21.69
N ASN A 219 3.15 -4.75 -22.11
CA ASN A 219 2.69 -5.95 -21.45
C ASN A 219 3.23 -6.07 -20.01
N GLU A 220 4.48 -5.70 -19.77
CA GLU A 220 5.03 -5.68 -18.40
C GLU A 220 4.30 -4.63 -17.54
N LEU A 221 3.98 -3.46 -18.10
CA LEU A 221 3.16 -2.47 -17.38
C LEU A 221 1.75 -2.99 -17.07
N MET A 222 1.10 -3.67 -18.03
CA MET A 222 -0.22 -4.29 -17.78
C MET A 222 -0.17 -5.40 -16.74
N ARG A 223 0.93 -6.15 -16.64
CA ARG A 223 1.15 -7.11 -15.54
C ARG A 223 1.27 -6.41 -14.20
N ALA A 224 1.92 -5.24 -14.17
CA ALA A 224 1.99 -4.44 -12.97
C ALA A 224 0.61 -3.96 -12.51
N CYS A 225 -0.29 -3.61 -13.44
CA CYS A 225 -1.67 -3.24 -13.13
C CYS A 225 -2.50 -4.40 -12.54
N ALA A 226 -2.18 -5.64 -12.88
CA ALA A 226 -2.88 -6.81 -12.35
C ALA A 226 -2.40 -7.22 -10.93
N PHE A 227 -1.45 -6.49 -10.35
CA PHE A 227 -0.93 -6.74 -9.02
C PHE A 227 -1.67 -5.84 -8.00
N ASP A 228 -1.94 -6.36 -6.80
CA ASP A 228 -2.54 -5.62 -5.67
C ASP A 228 -1.40 -4.95 -4.89
N TRP A 229 -1.29 -3.62 -4.97
CA TRP A 229 -0.16 -2.79 -4.49
C TRP A 229 -0.31 -2.31 -3.04
#